data_2479088ee0715522525a157875e18b9c
#
_entry.id   2479088ee0715522525a157875e18b9c
#
_cell.length_a   1.000
_cell.length_b   1.000
_cell.length_c   1.000
_cell.angle_alpha   90.00
_cell.angle_beta   90.00
_cell.angle_gamma   90.00
#
_symmetry.space_group_name_H-M   'P 1'
#
loop_
_entity.id
_entity.type
_entity.pdbx_description
1 polymer ?
#
loop_
_entity_poly.entity_id
_entity_poly.type
_entity_poly.pdbx_seq_one_letter_code
_entity_poly.pdbx_strand_id
1 'polypeptide(L)'
;VAEAAEVLRLLGVVNGTGGTLFNPGGTLTRAEFCKMAVEIMGNGDKVAAQMNRTVFADVPSTHWARGYVAVATQGSSSGSGESAVSTPGIIRGDATGRFHPDRAITGAEAVTILMRILGYHDANVGVGAVWYDGYFSTARSIGLTDGLTLNPTGSITRGQAAILFENLLFTKSKGSDDVYLTTLKGSITDEVLILDVNATAPDGSTGAVETGDGKVYQTDRVPFSDDMEGRQAKLVLDQDGHLLALQVSDKGTQRVVGILSAKYDSFTIPGGETVKVKPATTVWQDGEQKSYKDVYLNLKAGTQALLQYSAAGELEYVFLRDAAASEDATQVLKTKPSGTGTPSYQIYKNGVPAPAADLR
;
A
#
# COMPACT_ATOMS: atom_id res chain seq x y z
N VAL A 1 -0.17 -2.74 -8.02
CA VAL A 1 0.90 -3.75 -8.26
C VAL A 1 2.26 -3.24 -7.81
N ALA A 2 2.68 -2.03 -8.21
CA ALA A 2 3.99 -1.51 -7.79
C ALA A 2 4.06 -1.35 -6.26
N GLU A 3 3.05 -0.76 -5.66
CA GLU A 3 2.93 -0.60 -4.21
C GLU A 3 2.96 -1.96 -3.49
N ALA A 4 2.13 -2.90 -3.92
CA ALA A 4 2.10 -4.24 -3.35
C ALA A 4 3.47 -4.95 -3.44
N ALA A 5 4.16 -4.83 -4.56
CA ALA A 5 5.48 -5.41 -4.73
C ALA A 5 6.51 -4.78 -3.79
N GLU A 6 6.43 -3.47 -3.58
CA GLU A 6 7.32 -2.74 -2.68
C GLU A 6 7.11 -3.13 -1.21
N VAL A 7 5.86 -3.19 -0.76
CA VAL A 7 5.52 -3.68 0.60
C VAL A 7 6.08 -5.08 0.84
N LEU A 8 5.90 -5.99 -0.12
CA LEU A 8 6.40 -7.35 -0.01
C LEU A 8 7.93 -7.43 -0.05
N ARG A 9 8.60 -6.51 -0.76
CA ARG A 9 10.06 -6.40 -0.76
C ARG A 9 10.57 -5.98 0.62
N LEU A 10 9.96 -4.97 1.21
CA LEU A 10 10.30 -4.46 2.55
C LEU A 10 10.10 -5.53 3.63
N LEU A 11 9.07 -6.36 3.49
CA LEU A 11 8.81 -7.50 4.37
C LEU A 11 9.70 -8.73 4.06
N GLY A 12 10.60 -8.65 3.08
CA GLY A 12 11.49 -9.75 2.71
C GLY A 12 10.80 -10.92 1.98
N VAL A 13 9.52 -10.76 1.60
CA VAL A 13 8.72 -11.83 0.95
C VAL A 13 9.14 -12.04 -0.49
N VAL A 14 9.50 -10.98 -1.20
CA VAL A 14 9.95 -11.02 -2.60
C VAL A 14 11.33 -10.41 -2.74
N ASN A 15 12.16 -11.05 -3.55
CA ASN A 15 13.42 -10.50 -4.05
C ASN A 15 13.29 -10.31 -5.57
N GLY A 16 13.99 -9.30 -6.12
CA GLY A 16 14.01 -9.08 -7.57
C GLY A 16 14.55 -10.31 -8.34
N THR A 17 14.16 -10.46 -9.58
CA THR A 17 14.56 -11.57 -10.47
C THR A 17 15.96 -11.37 -11.08
N GLY A 18 16.95 -11.00 -10.27
CA GLY A 18 18.33 -10.76 -10.77
C GLY A 18 18.56 -9.41 -11.42
N GLY A 19 17.81 -8.40 -11.02
CA GLY A 19 17.87 -7.00 -11.44
C GLY A 19 16.80 -6.21 -10.70
N THR A 20 16.63 -4.94 -11.02
CA THR A 20 15.64 -4.07 -10.39
C THR A 20 14.19 -4.31 -10.86
N LEU A 21 13.94 -5.32 -11.71
CA LEU A 21 12.64 -5.53 -12.37
C LEU A 21 11.82 -6.60 -11.66
N PHE A 22 10.63 -6.21 -11.21
CA PHE A 22 9.66 -7.13 -10.60
C PHE A 22 8.98 -8.07 -11.60
N ASN A 23 8.89 -7.69 -12.89
CA ASN A 23 8.19 -8.41 -13.96
C ASN A 23 6.74 -8.81 -13.59
N PRO A 24 5.83 -7.88 -13.43
CA PRO A 24 4.46 -8.16 -12.95
C PRO A 24 3.63 -9.06 -13.87
N GLY A 25 3.94 -9.08 -15.17
CA GLY A 25 3.26 -9.93 -16.16
C GLY A 25 3.74 -11.37 -16.21
N GLY A 26 4.88 -11.69 -15.59
CA GLY A 26 5.42 -13.05 -15.54
C GLY A 26 4.55 -13.97 -14.68
N THR A 27 4.51 -15.26 -15.02
CA THR A 27 3.86 -16.29 -14.19
C THR A 27 4.73 -16.70 -13.02
N LEU A 28 4.10 -17.27 -11.99
CA LEU A 28 4.77 -17.86 -10.82
C LEU A 28 4.61 -19.37 -10.84
N THR A 29 5.66 -20.08 -10.47
CA THR A 29 5.57 -21.52 -10.16
C THR A 29 4.95 -21.74 -8.77
N ARG A 30 4.44 -22.97 -8.53
CA ARG A 30 3.96 -23.32 -7.18
C ARG A 30 5.05 -23.26 -6.13
N ALA A 31 6.30 -23.57 -6.49
CA ALA A 31 7.45 -23.46 -5.59
C ALA A 31 7.75 -22.02 -5.21
N GLU A 32 7.71 -21.09 -6.18
CA GLU A 32 7.91 -19.65 -5.89
C GLU A 32 6.81 -19.07 -5.01
N PHE A 33 5.55 -19.41 -5.29
CA PHE A 33 4.43 -19.00 -4.44
C PHE A 33 4.52 -19.61 -3.02
N CYS A 34 4.94 -20.89 -2.92
CA CYS A 34 5.19 -21.54 -1.64
C CYS A 34 6.26 -20.80 -0.83
N LYS A 35 7.36 -20.39 -1.47
CA LYS A 35 8.37 -19.56 -0.82
C LYS A 35 7.75 -18.27 -0.27
N MET A 36 7.04 -17.52 -1.10
CA MET A 36 6.37 -16.27 -0.65
C MET A 36 5.44 -16.51 0.54
N ALA A 37 4.67 -17.62 0.51
CA ALA A 37 3.77 -17.99 1.60
C ALA A 37 4.51 -18.30 2.91
N VAL A 38 5.66 -18.96 2.85
CA VAL A 38 6.49 -19.26 4.04
C VAL A 38 7.15 -18.00 4.60
N GLU A 39 7.64 -17.12 3.71
CA GLU A 39 8.25 -15.85 4.12
C GLU A 39 7.23 -14.93 4.79
N ILE A 40 6.04 -14.75 4.19
CA ILE A 40 4.99 -13.89 4.80
C ILE A 40 4.48 -14.43 6.13
N MET A 41 4.62 -15.72 6.40
CA MET A 41 4.31 -16.33 7.70
C MET A 41 5.42 -16.10 8.74
N GLY A 42 6.54 -15.46 8.39
CA GLY A 42 7.70 -15.31 9.26
C GLY A 42 8.41 -16.63 9.57
N ASN A 43 8.29 -17.63 8.69
CA ASN A 43 8.85 -18.98 8.88
C ASN A 43 10.10 -19.24 8.02
N GLY A 44 10.68 -18.22 7.41
CA GLY A 44 11.87 -18.34 6.56
C GLY A 44 13.08 -18.92 7.31
N ASP A 45 13.24 -18.60 8.58
CA ASP A 45 14.30 -19.12 9.46
C ASP A 45 14.24 -20.64 9.66
N LYS A 46 13.05 -21.25 9.54
CA LYS A 46 12.84 -22.69 9.70
C LYS A 46 13.25 -23.50 8.48
N VAL A 47 13.40 -22.86 7.33
CA VAL A 47 13.62 -23.52 6.03
C VAL A 47 14.92 -24.31 6.01
N ALA A 48 16.02 -23.75 6.51
CA ALA A 48 17.33 -24.39 6.53
C ALA A 48 17.30 -25.73 7.28
N ALA A 49 16.60 -25.79 8.42
CA ALA A 49 16.47 -27.01 9.22
C ALA A 49 15.63 -28.12 8.51
N GLN A 50 14.81 -27.73 7.54
CA GLN A 50 13.92 -28.64 6.79
C GLN A 50 14.48 -29.07 5.42
N MET A 51 15.64 -28.59 5.02
CA MET A 51 16.25 -28.91 3.71
C MET A 51 16.54 -30.39 3.51
N ASN A 52 16.65 -31.18 4.59
CA ASN A 52 16.88 -32.63 4.52
C ASN A 52 15.58 -33.44 4.45
N ARG A 53 14.41 -32.83 4.55
CA ARG A 53 13.12 -33.52 4.59
C ARG A 53 12.47 -33.53 3.20
N THR A 54 12.31 -34.72 2.62
CA THR A 54 11.51 -34.92 1.40
C THR A 54 10.08 -35.24 1.79
N VAL A 55 9.13 -34.39 1.37
CA VAL A 55 7.68 -34.58 1.60
C VAL A 55 7.00 -35.15 0.37
N PHE A 56 7.40 -34.68 -0.81
CA PHE A 56 6.84 -35.13 -2.09
C PHE A 56 7.96 -35.68 -2.98
N ALA A 57 7.69 -36.78 -3.68
CA ALA A 57 8.67 -37.46 -4.52
C ALA A 57 9.20 -36.58 -5.67
N ASP A 58 8.38 -35.66 -6.15
CA ASP A 58 8.71 -34.69 -7.20
C ASP A 58 9.38 -33.39 -6.69
N VAL A 59 9.73 -33.35 -5.39
CA VAL A 59 10.56 -32.28 -4.80
C VAL A 59 11.83 -32.94 -4.23
N PRO A 60 12.79 -33.33 -5.09
CA PRO A 60 13.98 -34.10 -4.69
C PRO A 60 14.94 -33.26 -3.83
N SER A 61 15.97 -33.91 -3.29
CA SER A 61 16.97 -33.27 -2.43
C SER A 61 17.72 -32.10 -3.10
N THR A 62 17.77 -32.10 -4.41
CA THR A 62 18.42 -31.06 -5.22
C THR A 62 17.51 -29.87 -5.55
N HIS A 63 16.21 -29.97 -5.26
CA HIS A 63 15.28 -28.90 -5.55
C HIS A 63 15.41 -27.77 -4.53
N TRP A 64 15.63 -26.55 -5.00
CA TRP A 64 15.85 -25.36 -4.16
C TRP A 64 14.70 -25.08 -3.17
N ALA A 65 13.45 -25.36 -3.54
CA ALA A 65 12.28 -25.07 -2.71
C ALA A 65 11.98 -26.17 -1.67
N ARG A 66 12.80 -27.23 -1.57
CA ARG A 66 12.52 -28.38 -0.73
C ARG A 66 12.23 -28.01 0.72
N GLY A 67 13.03 -27.14 1.33
CA GLY A 67 12.84 -26.69 2.69
C GLY A 67 11.56 -25.86 2.86
N TYR A 68 11.25 -25.00 1.89
CA TYR A 68 10.00 -24.22 1.88
C TYR A 68 8.77 -25.13 1.80
N VAL A 69 8.79 -26.10 0.91
CA VAL A 69 7.69 -27.08 0.76
C VAL A 69 7.54 -27.89 2.05
N ALA A 70 8.65 -28.32 2.67
CA ALA A 70 8.61 -29.05 3.94
C ALA A 70 8.01 -28.19 5.07
N VAL A 71 8.36 -26.92 5.17
CA VAL A 71 7.78 -25.99 6.16
C VAL A 71 6.29 -25.77 5.89
N ALA A 72 5.90 -25.51 4.65
CA ALA A 72 4.52 -25.21 4.26
C ALA A 72 3.55 -26.40 4.46
N THR A 73 4.07 -27.61 4.46
CA THR A 73 3.27 -28.84 4.72
C THR A 73 3.14 -29.19 6.20
N GLN A 74 3.93 -28.56 7.07
CA GLN A 74 3.84 -28.79 8.50
C GLN A 74 2.55 -28.17 9.05
N GLY A 75 1.77 -28.99 9.72
CA GLY A 75 0.69 -28.49 10.56
C GLY A 75 1.26 -27.96 11.87
N SER A 76 0.44 -27.17 12.56
CA SER A 76 0.69 -26.77 13.95
C SER A 76 -0.31 -27.46 14.86
N SER A 77 0.12 -27.80 16.08
CA SER A 77 -0.78 -28.22 17.13
C SER A 77 -0.64 -27.25 18.31
N SER A 78 -1.77 -26.73 18.79
CA SER A 78 -1.82 -25.89 19.98
C SER A 78 -2.67 -26.56 21.04
N GLY A 79 -2.27 -26.45 22.30
CA GLY A 79 -2.92 -27.11 23.43
C GLY A 79 -2.30 -28.47 23.77
N SER A 80 -2.75 -29.07 24.85
CA SER A 80 -2.33 -30.37 25.32
C SER A 80 -3.54 -31.25 25.69
N GLY A 81 -3.39 -32.57 25.55
CA GLY A 81 -4.45 -33.54 25.86
C GLY A 81 -5.61 -33.52 24.85
N GLU A 82 -6.83 -33.78 25.31
CA GLU A 82 -8.05 -33.85 24.47
C GLU A 82 -8.45 -32.51 23.87
N SER A 83 -7.88 -31.41 24.34
CA SER A 83 -8.14 -30.05 23.83
C SER A 83 -7.11 -29.60 22.78
N ALA A 84 -6.23 -30.47 22.31
CA ALA A 84 -5.24 -30.13 21.29
C ALA A 84 -5.92 -29.89 19.95
N VAL A 85 -5.78 -28.65 19.42
CA VAL A 85 -6.23 -28.30 18.09
C VAL A 85 -5.08 -28.48 17.12
N SER A 86 -5.24 -29.41 16.17
CA SER A 86 -4.29 -29.61 15.08
C SER A 86 -4.72 -28.84 13.84
N THR A 87 -3.88 -27.94 13.39
CA THR A 87 -4.07 -27.19 12.15
C THR A 87 -3.20 -27.81 11.05
N PRO A 88 -3.78 -28.27 9.94
CA PRO A 88 -3.00 -28.84 8.85
C PRO A 88 -2.13 -27.78 8.18
N GLY A 89 -1.06 -28.21 7.50
CA GLY A 89 -0.22 -27.33 6.71
C GLY A 89 -0.99 -26.57 5.62
N ILE A 90 -0.46 -25.43 5.23
CA ILE A 90 -1.08 -24.54 4.22
C ILE A 90 -1.05 -25.15 2.81
N ILE A 91 -0.12 -26.06 2.55
CA ILE A 91 0.07 -26.76 1.27
C ILE A 91 -0.20 -28.24 1.42
N ARG A 92 -0.86 -28.81 0.40
CA ARG A 92 -1.07 -30.24 0.22
C ARG A 92 -0.64 -30.62 -1.18
N GLY A 93 -0.26 -31.90 -1.36
CA GLY A 93 -0.10 -32.50 -2.67
C GLY A 93 -1.46 -32.73 -3.36
N ASP A 94 -1.40 -33.11 -4.61
CA ASP A 94 -2.58 -33.57 -5.35
C ASP A 94 -2.97 -35.00 -4.94
N ALA A 95 -4.00 -35.56 -5.58
CA ALA A 95 -4.47 -36.92 -5.34
C ALA A 95 -3.43 -38.01 -5.66
N THR A 96 -2.38 -37.69 -6.41
CA THR A 96 -1.27 -38.59 -6.73
C THR A 96 -0.08 -38.46 -5.76
N GLY A 97 -0.21 -37.58 -4.75
CA GLY A 97 0.86 -37.32 -3.78
C GLY A 97 2.01 -36.48 -4.33
N ARG A 98 1.76 -35.67 -5.35
CA ARG A 98 2.75 -34.78 -5.96
C ARG A 98 2.49 -33.30 -5.63
N PHE A 99 3.54 -32.52 -5.60
CA PHE A 99 3.50 -31.07 -5.38
C PHE A 99 3.50 -30.26 -6.68
N HIS A 100 4.18 -30.72 -7.71
CA HIS A 100 4.39 -30.03 -8.99
C HIS A 100 5.11 -28.67 -8.84
N PRO A 101 6.35 -28.65 -8.31
CA PRO A 101 7.04 -27.42 -7.92
C PRO A 101 7.20 -26.40 -9.06
N ASP A 102 7.55 -26.89 -10.26
CA ASP A 102 7.88 -26.05 -11.42
C ASP A 102 6.67 -25.70 -12.30
N ARG A 103 5.49 -26.26 -11.99
CA ARG A 103 4.27 -25.90 -12.69
C ARG A 103 3.77 -24.52 -12.25
N ALA A 104 3.24 -23.72 -13.19
CA ALA A 104 2.59 -22.47 -12.86
C ALA A 104 1.45 -22.69 -11.85
N ILE A 105 1.38 -21.86 -10.81
CA ILE A 105 0.32 -21.92 -9.80
C ILE A 105 -0.98 -21.39 -10.39
N THR A 106 -2.09 -22.07 -10.08
CA THR A 106 -3.44 -21.61 -10.48
C THR A 106 -4.04 -20.63 -9.47
N GLY A 107 -5.06 -19.86 -9.91
CA GLY A 107 -5.80 -18.96 -9.01
C GLY A 107 -6.42 -19.72 -7.83
N ALA A 108 -6.97 -20.91 -8.06
CA ALA A 108 -7.56 -21.75 -7.02
C ALA A 108 -6.53 -22.15 -5.95
N GLU A 109 -5.35 -22.58 -6.39
CA GLU A 109 -4.28 -22.99 -5.49
C GLU A 109 -3.74 -21.82 -4.66
N ALA A 110 -3.49 -20.67 -5.31
CA ALA A 110 -3.00 -19.49 -4.67
C ALA A 110 -3.97 -18.98 -3.59
N VAL A 111 -5.24 -18.79 -3.93
CA VAL A 111 -6.28 -18.36 -2.99
C VAL A 111 -6.42 -19.35 -1.82
N THR A 112 -6.42 -20.66 -2.10
CA THR A 112 -6.54 -21.69 -1.05
C THR A 112 -5.36 -21.64 -0.06
N ILE A 113 -4.14 -21.44 -0.54
CA ILE A 113 -2.95 -21.31 0.33
C ILE A 113 -3.11 -20.10 1.24
N LEU A 114 -3.48 -18.93 0.71
CA LEU A 114 -3.64 -17.71 1.52
C LEU A 114 -4.81 -17.82 2.49
N MET A 115 -5.92 -18.42 2.09
CA MET A 115 -7.04 -18.69 2.99
C MET A 115 -6.63 -19.59 4.16
N ARG A 116 -5.78 -20.59 3.92
CA ARG A 116 -5.24 -21.42 4.99
C ARG A 116 -4.29 -20.68 5.92
N ILE A 117 -3.51 -19.72 5.41
CA ILE A 117 -2.72 -18.80 6.25
C ILE A 117 -3.64 -18.00 7.18
N LEU A 118 -4.79 -17.53 6.68
CA LEU A 118 -5.80 -16.82 7.48
C LEU A 118 -6.59 -17.75 8.43
N GLY A 119 -6.32 -19.04 8.45
CA GLY A 119 -6.99 -20.01 9.33
C GLY A 119 -8.27 -20.62 8.77
N TYR A 120 -8.59 -20.41 7.49
CA TYR A 120 -9.72 -21.05 6.83
C TYR A 120 -9.31 -22.38 6.21
N HIS A 121 -9.98 -23.45 6.60
CA HIS A 121 -9.76 -24.81 6.11
C HIS A 121 -11.01 -25.39 5.49
N ASP A 122 -10.92 -26.58 4.90
CA ASP A 122 -12.01 -27.24 4.17
C ASP A 122 -13.32 -27.27 4.95
N ALA A 123 -13.25 -27.53 6.27
CA ALA A 123 -14.42 -27.54 7.16
C ALA A 123 -15.08 -26.16 7.36
N ASN A 124 -14.38 -25.09 7.06
CA ASN A 124 -14.86 -23.72 7.28
C ASN A 124 -15.49 -23.08 6.05
N VAL A 125 -15.08 -23.52 4.86
CA VAL A 125 -15.47 -22.91 3.59
C VAL A 125 -16.53 -23.70 2.82
N GLY A 126 -16.85 -24.92 3.26
CA GLY A 126 -17.80 -25.80 2.58
C GLY A 126 -17.26 -26.29 1.25
N VAL A 127 -16.54 -27.40 1.27
CA VAL A 127 -16.03 -28.04 0.03
C VAL A 127 -17.17 -28.75 -0.67
N GLY A 128 -17.54 -28.28 -1.87
CA GLY A 128 -18.58 -28.85 -2.74
C GLY A 128 -18.02 -29.77 -3.83
N ALA A 129 -18.79 -29.94 -4.90
CA ALA A 129 -18.38 -30.71 -6.07
C ALA A 129 -17.12 -30.14 -6.76
N VAL A 130 -16.94 -28.82 -6.69
CA VAL A 130 -15.73 -28.13 -7.13
C VAL A 130 -14.98 -27.70 -5.88
N TRP A 131 -13.83 -28.27 -5.64
CA TRP A 131 -13.08 -28.19 -4.38
C TRP A 131 -12.69 -26.76 -3.96
N TYR A 132 -12.55 -25.83 -4.90
CA TYR A 132 -12.11 -24.46 -4.63
C TYR A 132 -13.26 -23.45 -4.49
N ASP A 133 -14.50 -23.78 -4.83
CA ASP A 133 -15.61 -22.82 -4.86
C ASP A 133 -15.87 -22.18 -3.48
N GLY A 134 -15.83 -22.98 -2.43
CA GLY A 134 -15.97 -22.48 -1.07
C GLY A 134 -14.85 -21.54 -0.67
N TYR A 135 -13.62 -21.83 -1.06
CA TYR A 135 -12.46 -20.96 -0.83
C TYR A 135 -12.59 -19.64 -1.58
N PHE A 136 -12.98 -19.68 -2.87
CA PHE A 136 -13.14 -18.47 -3.68
C PHE A 136 -14.29 -17.58 -3.18
N SER A 137 -15.44 -18.15 -2.83
CA SER A 137 -16.58 -17.39 -2.34
C SER A 137 -16.25 -16.72 -1.00
N THR A 138 -15.60 -17.44 -0.08
CA THR A 138 -15.18 -16.90 1.21
C THR A 138 -14.09 -15.83 1.01
N ALA A 139 -13.06 -16.09 0.19
CA ALA A 139 -12.00 -15.13 -0.10
C ALA A 139 -12.52 -13.80 -0.63
N ARG A 140 -13.52 -13.86 -1.52
CA ARG A 140 -14.20 -12.66 -2.04
C ARG A 140 -14.96 -11.92 -0.94
N SER A 141 -15.67 -12.64 -0.08
CA SER A 141 -16.48 -12.02 0.99
C SER A 141 -15.65 -11.31 2.05
N ILE A 142 -14.40 -11.74 2.27
CA ILE A 142 -13.49 -11.14 3.25
C ILE A 142 -12.47 -10.15 2.64
N GLY A 143 -12.57 -9.84 1.33
CA GLY A 143 -11.72 -8.87 0.66
C GLY A 143 -10.35 -9.40 0.19
N LEU A 144 -10.03 -10.69 0.37
CA LEU A 144 -8.73 -11.25 -0.04
C LEU A 144 -8.48 -11.14 -1.56
N THR A 145 -9.52 -11.12 -2.38
CA THR A 145 -9.42 -11.02 -3.84
C THR A 145 -9.77 -9.63 -4.39
N ASP A 146 -9.85 -8.62 -3.54
CA ASP A 146 -10.21 -7.27 -3.96
C ASP A 146 -9.22 -6.72 -4.98
N GLY A 147 -9.74 -6.00 -5.97
CA GLY A 147 -8.95 -5.47 -7.07
C GLY A 147 -8.48 -6.51 -8.10
N LEU A 148 -8.90 -7.78 -7.98
CA LEU A 148 -8.49 -8.88 -8.87
C LEU A 148 -9.66 -9.57 -9.55
N THR A 149 -9.45 -9.88 -10.83
CA THR A 149 -10.26 -10.86 -11.57
C THR A 149 -9.40 -12.10 -11.83
N LEU A 150 -9.66 -13.16 -11.07
CA LEU A 150 -8.88 -14.40 -11.13
C LEU A 150 -9.66 -15.50 -11.85
N ASN A 151 -8.98 -16.21 -12.75
CA ASN A 151 -9.46 -17.48 -13.26
C ASN A 151 -9.02 -18.59 -12.29
N PRO A 152 -9.95 -19.32 -11.64
CA PRO A 152 -9.59 -20.34 -10.67
C PRO A 152 -8.66 -21.43 -11.23
N THR A 153 -8.88 -21.83 -12.48
CA THR A 153 -8.09 -22.91 -13.15
C THR A 153 -6.93 -22.38 -13.98
N GLY A 154 -6.86 -21.07 -14.22
CA GLY A 154 -5.77 -20.41 -14.92
C GLY A 154 -4.60 -20.08 -14.00
N SER A 155 -3.40 -19.93 -14.59
CA SER A 155 -2.23 -19.46 -13.87
C SER A 155 -2.37 -17.99 -13.50
N ILE A 156 -1.79 -17.60 -12.37
CA ILE A 156 -1.70 -16.20 -11.95
C ILE A 156 -0.36 -15.60 -12.33
N THR A 157 -0.35 -14.27 -12.46
CA THR A 157 0.87 -13.49 -12.69
C THR A 157 1.51 -13.08 -11.37
N ARG A 158 2.79 -12.68 -11.44
CA ARG A 158 3.52 -12.10 -10.28
C ARG A 158 2.82 -10.86 -9.72
N GLY A 159 2.24 -10.02 -10.60
CA GLY A 159 1.47 -8.85 -10.19
C GLY A 159 0.19 -9.21 -9.45
N GLN A 160 -0.54 -10.23 -9.91
CA GLN A 160 -1.72 -10.73 -9.20
C GLN A 160 -1.36 -11.36 -7.86
N ALA A 161 -0.26 -12.11 -7.80
CA ALA A 161 0.24 -12.65 -6.54
C ALA A 161 0.62 -11.55 -5.55
N ALA A 162 1.29 -10.47 -5.99
CA ALA A 162 1.62 -9.35 -5.12
C ALA A 162 0.37 -8.71 -4.51
N ILE A 163 -0.67 -8.46 -5.30
CA ILE A 163 -1.93 -7.90 -4.79
C ILE A 163 -2.60 -8.87 -3.80
N LEU A 164 -2.59 -10.18 -4.09
CA LEU A 164 -3.13 -11.18 -3.17
C LEU A 164 -2.42 -11.19 -1.81
N PHE A 165 -1.10 -11.11 -1.81
CA PHE A 165 -0.32 -11.05 -0.56
C PHE A 165 -0.48 -9.72 0.17
N GLU A 166 -0.61 -8.61 -0.54
CA GLU A 166 -0.94 -7.31 0.07
C GLU A 166 -2.32 -7.35 0.71
N ASN A 167 -3.34 -7.86 -0.01
CA ASN A 167 -4.69 -8.03 0.55
C ASN A 167 -4.67 -8.94 1.78
N LEU A 168 -3.84 -10.00 1.79
CA LEU A 168 -3.66 -10.88 2.94
C LEU A 168 -3.29 -10.09 4.19
N LEU A 169 -2.36 -9.13 4.09
CA LEU A 169 -1.91 -8.32 5.24
C LEU A 169 -3.05 -7.56 5.90
N PHE A 170 -4.01 -7.07 5.10
CA PHE A 170 -5.14 -6.26 5.56
C PHE A 170 -6.43 -7.05 5.78
N THR A 171 -6.41 -8.35 5.53
CA THR A 171 -7.55 -9.24 5.79
C THR A 171 -7.50 -9.76 7.22
N LYS A 172 -8.65 -9.81 7.89
CA LYS A 172 -8.77 -10.39 9.22
C LYS A 172 -8.55 -11.90 9.19
N SER A 173 -7.76 -12.40 10.14
CA SER A 173 -7.64 -13.84 10.36
C SER A 173 -8.97 -14.41 10.89
N LYS A 174 -9.23 -15.67 10.59
CA LYS A 174 -10.46 -16.34 11.03
C LYS A 174 -10.60 -16.32 12.55
N GLY A 175 -11.70 -15.76 13.03
CA GLY A 175 -11.98 -15.67 14.47
C GLY A 175 -11.18 -14.57 15.20
N SER A 176 -10.53 -13.67 14.47
CA SER A 176 -9.84 -12.50 15.01
C SER A 176 -10.51 -11.22 14.50
N ASP A 177 -10.46 -10.18 15.31
CA ASP A 177 -10.82 -8.83 14.90
C ASP A 177 -9.63 -8.08 14.26
N ASP A 178 -8.43 -8.60 14.44
CA ASP A 178 -7.21 -8.02 13.93
C ASP A 178 -6.89 -8.51 12.51
N VAL A 179 -6.28 -7.65 11.70
CA VAL A 179 -5.77 -7.99 10.38
C VAL A 179 -4.50 -8.83 10.46
N TYR A 180 -4.18 -9.59 9.42
CA TYR A 180 -3.04 -10.51 9.43
C TYR A 180 -1.70 -9.82 9.71
N LEU A 181 -1.53 -8.55 9.32
CA LEU A 181 -0.34 -7.74 9.58
C LEU A 181 0.06 -7.75 11.08
N THR A 182 -0.92 -7.77 11.98
CA THR A 182 -0.64 -7.80 13.44
C THR A 182 0.04 -9.07 13.89
N THR A 183 -0.15 -10.19 13.18
CA THR A 183 0.57 -11.44 13.47
C THR A 183 2.07 -11.32 13.17
N LEU A 184 2.44 -10.39 12.29
CA LEU A 184 3.81 -10.02 11.95
C LEU A 184 4.33 -8.89 12.86
N LYS A 185 3.59 -8.55 13.92
CA LYS A 185 3.84 -7.43 14.83
C LYS A 185 3.82 -6.05 14.14
N GLY A 186 3.30 -5.97 12.92
CA GLY A 186 3.03 -4.71 12.25
C GLY A 186 1.80 -4.02 12.82
N SER A 187 1.62 -2.75 12.48
CA SER A 187 0.50 -1.93 12.93
C SER A 187 0.01 -0.98 11.85
N ILE A 188 -1.20 -0.48 12.05
CA ILE A 188 -1.78 0.58 11.22
C ILE A 188 -2.13 1.72 12.17
N THR A 189 -1.68 2.93 11.84
CA THR A 189 -1.96 4.11 12.67
C THR A 189 -3.40 4.59 12.52
N ASP A 190 -3.81 5.49 13.40
CA ASP A 190 -4.92 6.38 13.11
C ASP A 190 -4.58 7.27 11.90
N GLU A 191 -5.59 7.96 11.39
CA GLU A 191 -5.44 8.88 10.26
C GLU A 191 -4.61 10.09 10.65
N VAL A 192 -3.57 10.38 9.88
CA VAL A 192 -2.66 11.52 10.09
C VAL A 192 -2.48 12.30 8.80
N LEU A 193 -2.16 13.59 8.89
CA LEU A 193 -1.77 14.42 7.76
C LEU A 193 -0.30 14.16 7.41
N ILE A 194 0.00 13.95 6.15
CA ILE A 194 1.37 13.85 5.63
C ILE A 194 1.90 15.27 5.41
N LEU A 195 2.99 15.63 6.07
CA LEU A 195 3.61 16.96 5.95
C LEU A 195 4.76 16.97 4.94
N ASP A 196 5.66 16.01 5.04
CA ASP A 196 6.85 15.89 4.18
C ASP A 196 7.15 14.42 3.92
N VAL A 197 7.38 14.05 2.67
CA VAL A 197 7.74 12.69 2.26
C VAL A 197 9.25 12.50 2.04
N ASN A 198 10.04 13.56 2.22
CA ASN A 198 11.49 13.57 2.13
C ASN A 198 12.16 14.08 3.41
N ALA A 199 11.46 14.00 4.53
CA ALA A 199 11.96 14.43 5.83
C ALA A 199 13.28 13.74 6.20
N THR A 200 14.03 14.37 7.09
CA THR A 200 15.21 13.77 7.71
C THR A 200 14.81 13.08 9.00
N ALA A 201 15.08 11.79 9.10
CA ALA A 201 14.82 11.04 10.31
C ALA A 201 15.79 11.41 11.46
N PRO A 202 15.47 11.07 12.70
CA PRO A 202 16.31 11.38 13.86
C PRO A 202 17.74 10.82 13.80
N ASP A 203 17.96 9.74 13.04
CA ASP A 203 19.28 9.15 12.81
C ASP A 203 20.07 9.83 11.68
N GLY A 204 19.50 10.82 11.00
CA GLY A 204 20.08 11.57 9.89
C GLY A 204 19.82 10.97 8.53
N SER A 205 19.09 9.86 8.40
CA SER A 205 18.68 9.31 7.11
C SER A 205 17.62 10.21 6.45
N THR A 206 17.64 10.28 5.12
CA THR A 206 16.69 11.08 4.32
C THR A 206 15.61 10.18 3.71
N GLY A 207 14.50 10.78 3.29
CA GLY A 207 13.38 10.06 2.68
C GLY A 207 12.39 9.50 3.70
N ALA A 208 12.48 9.93 4.95
CA ALA A 208 11.47 9.64 5.96
C ALA A 208 10.19 10.44 5.71
N VAL A 209 9.10 10.04 6.35
CA VAL A 209 7.80 10.73 6.25
C VAL A 209 7.49 11.43 7.57
N GLU A 210 7.33 12.76 7.51
CA GLU A 210 6.87 13.58 8.65
C GLU A 210 5.35 13.71 8.61
N THR A 211 4.73 13.64 9.77
CA THR A 211 3.27 13.68 9.94
C THR A 211 2.81 14.78 10.87
N GLY A 212 1.55 15.20 10.74
CA GLY A 212 0.96 16.29 11.48
C GLY A 212 0.85 16.07 12.99
N ASP A 213 1.07 14.84 13.48
CA ASP A 213 1.19 14.56 14.91
C ASP A 213 2.63 14.75 15.45
N GLY A 214 3.52 15.31 14.63
CA GLY A 214 4.90 15.63 15.00
C GLY A 214 5.86 14.46 14.99
N LYS A 215 5.48 13.34 14.38
CA LYS A 215 6.35 12.16 14.24
C LYS A 215 7.01 12.09 12.88
N VAL A 216 8.18 11.46 12.85
CA VAL A 216 8.92 11.14 11.63
C VAL A 216 9.10 9.64 11.55
N TYR A 217 8.62 9.04 10.46
CA TYR A 217 8.66 7.60 10.22
C TYR A 217 9.73 7.26 9.19
N GLN A 218 10.69 6.43 9.59
CA GLN A 218 11.72 5.90 8.69
C GLN A 218 11.12 4.91 7.70
N THR A 219 11.73 4.81 6.53
CA THR A 219 11.39 3.80 5.54
C THR A 219 12.57 3.48 4.63
N ASP A 220 12.70 2.21 4.26
CA ASP A 220 13.69 1.70 3.30
C ASP A 220 13.09 1.54 1.89
N ARG A 221 11.95 2.14 1.65
CA ARG A 221 11.25 2.07 0.37
C ARG A 221 11.75 3.12 -0.63
N VAL A 222 11.37 2.92 -1.89
CA VAL A 222 11.44 3.98 -2.89
C VAL A 222 10.66 5.19 -2.37
N PRO A 223 11.22 6.41 -2.44
CA PRO A 223 10.55 7.62 -1.94
C PRO A 223 9.12 7.76 -2.47
N PHE A 224 8.22 8.21 -1.61
CA PHE A 224 6.89 8.59 -2.03
C PHE A 224 6.95 9.81 -2.95
N SER A 225 5.92 9.97 -3.77
CA SER A 225 5.77 11.15 -4.60
C SER A 225 5.33 12.35 -3.73
N ASP A 226 5.83 13.54 -4.05
CA ASP A 226 5.50 14.79 -3.35
C ASP A 226 3.99 15.12 -3.36
N ASP A 227 3.21 14.48 -4.24
CA ASP A 227 1.75 14.62 -4.24
C ASP A 227 1.05 13.92 -3.06
N MET A 228 1.79 13.17 -2.24
CA MET A 228 1.30 12.63 -0.97
C MET A 228 1.27 13.70 0.14
N GLU A 229 2.06 14.76 0.03
CA GLU A 229 2.06 15.83 1.01
C GLU A 229 0.72 16.58 1.03
N GLY A 230 0.25 16.88 2.22
CA GLY A 230 -1.05 17.50 2.45
C GLY A 230 -2.23 16.53 2.35
N ARG A 231 -1.99 15.22 2.19
CA ARG A 231 -3.02 14.18 2.23
C ARG A 231 -3.16 13.60 3.62
N GLN A 232 -4.37 13.14 3.93
CA GLN A 232 -4.61 12.31 5.11
C GLN A 232 -4.45 10.84 4.73
N ALA A 233 -3.71 10.11 5.56
CA ALA A 233 -3.45 8.70 5.36
C ALA A 233 -3.32 7.96 6.69
N LYS A 234 -3.58 6.66 6.67
CA LYS A 234 -3.13 5.74 7.70
C LYS A 234 -1.77 5.19 7.28
N LEU A 235 -0.86 5.09 8.22
CA LEU A 235 0.46 4.54 8.00
C LEU A 235 0.45 3.05 8.33
N VAL A 236 1.00 2.25 7.43
CA VAL A 236 1.22 0.82 7.62
C VAL A 236 2.67 0.64 8.05
N LEU A 237 2.88 0.12 9.24
CA LEU A 237 4.18 0.00 9.88
C LEU A 237 4.55 -1.47 10.06
N ASP A 238 5.84 -1.78 9.95
CA ASP A 238 6.39 -3.08 10.32
C ASP A 238 6.55 -3.23 11.85
N GLN A 239 7.16 -4.34 12.28
CA GLN A 239 7.40 -4.63 13.68
C GLN A 239 8.36 -3.64 14.38
N ASP A 240 9.22 -2.97 13.62
CA ASP A 240 10.23 -2.02 14.11
C ASP A 240 9.72 -0.57 14.03
N GLY A 241 8.48 -0.37 13.53
CA GLY A 241 7.85 0.92 13.36
C GLY A 241 8.26 1.64 12.07
N HIS A 242 8.94 0.96 11.14
CA HIS A 242 9.28 1.53 9.85
C HIS A 242 8.06 1.53 8.91
N LEU A 243 7.95 2.58 8.12
CA LEU A 243 6.83 2.78 7.22
C LEU A 243 6.93 1.85 5.99
N LEU A 244 5.92 1.00 5.84
CA LEU A 244 5.75 0.10 4.69
C LEU A 244 4.91 0.72 3.58
N ALA A 245 3.81 1.39 3.94
CA ALA A 245 2.85 1.95 2.99
C ALA A 245 2.05 3.10 3.58
N LEU A 246 1.48 3.93 2.70
CA LEU A 246 0.47 4.94 3.02
C LEU A 246 -0.88 4.48 2.46
N GLN A 247 -1.89 4.38 3.31
CA GLN A 247 -3.27 4.19 2.92
C GLN A 247 -3.98 5.54 2.92
N VAL A 248 -4.00 6.21 1.77
CA VAL A 248 -4.67 7.50 1.62
C VAL A 248 -6.16 7.34 1.87
N SER A 249 -6.69 8.12 2.79
CA SER A 249 -8.06 8.04 3.28
C SER A 249 -8.97 9.17 2.77
N ASP A 250 -8.44 10.06 1.95
CA ASP A 250 -9.19 11.20 1.42
C ASP A 250 -10.42 10.73 0.63
N LYS A 251 -11.59 11.10 1.12
CA LYS A 251 -12.88 10.80 0.48
C LYS A 251 -13.40 11.94 -0.39
N GLY A 252 -12.71 13.07 -0.38
CA GLY A 252 -13.08 14.29 -1.09
C GLY A 252 -12.21 14.55 -2.31
N THR A 253 -12.24 15.77 -2.78
CA THR A 253 -11.43 16.25 -3.89
C THR A 253 -10.35 17.19 -3.40
N GLN A 254 -9.19 17.13 -4.05
CA GLN A 254 -8.08 18.04 -3.77
C GLN A 254 -7.83 18.96 -4.96
N ARG A 255 -7.41 20.19 -4.64
CA ARG A 255 -7.02 21.17 -5.64
C ARG A 255 -5.78 21.91 -5.18
N VAL A 256 -4.72 21.85 -5.96
CA VAL A 256 -3.51 22.66 -5.73
C VAL A 256 -3.66 24.00 -6.46
N VAL A 257 -3.43 25.09 -5.75
CA VAL A 257 -3.56 26.46 -6.26
C VAL A 257 -2.41 27.33 -5.78
N GLY A 258 -2.09 28.38 -6.54
CA GLY A 258 -1.23 29.48 -6.06
C GLY A 258 -2.10 30.60 -5.50
N ILE A 259 -1.77 31.13 -4.32
CA ILE A 259 -2.46 32.28 -3.73
C ILE A 259 -1.87 33.56 -4.33
N LEU A 260 -2.72 34.45 -4.87
CA LEU A 260 -2.32 35.78 -5.34
C LEU A 260 -2.50 36.84 -4.25
N SER A 261 -3.62 36.80 -3.54
CA SER A 261 -3.93 37.69 -2.43
C SER A 261 -4.91 37.03 -1.49
N ALA A 262 -4.87 37.36 -0.21
CA ALA A 262 -5.76 36.83 0.80
C ALA A 262 -6.55 37.93 1.51
N LYS A 263 -7.77 37.62 1.91
CA LYS A 263 -8.67 38.42 2.75
C LYS A 263 -9.16 37.55 3.91
N TYR A 264 -9.82 38.16 4.87
CA TYR A 264 -10.29 37.49 6.09
C TYR A 264 -11.14 36.23 5.84
N ASP A 265 -11.90 36.21 4.73
CA ASP A 265 -12.88 35.14 4.41
C ASP A 265 -12.64 34.51 3.03
N SER A 266 -11.53 34.83 2.38
CA SER A 266 -11.27 34.38 1.02
C SER A 266 -9.83 34.62 0.60
N PHE A 267 -9.42 33.97 -0.49
CA PHE A 267 -8.22 34.34 -1.24
C PHE A 267 -8.46 34.23 -2.74
N THR A 268 -7.70 35.03 -3.49
CA THR A 268 -7.75 35.03 -4.96
C THR A 268 -6.64 34.17 -5.52
N ILE A 269 -6.95 33.40 -6.56
CA ILE A 269 -6.04 32.53 -7.27
C ILE A 269 -5.84 33.00 -8.71
N PRO A 270 -4.83 32.49 -9.44
CA PRO A 270 -4.62 32.80 -10.85
C PRO A 270 -5.89 32.58 -11.68
N GLY A 271 -6.15 33.52 -12.60
CA GLY A 271 -7.39 33.55 -13.36
C GLY A 271 -8.50 34.41 -12.72
N GLY A 272 -8.26 35.01 -11.55
CA GLY A 272 -9.19 35.93 -10.88
C GLY A 272 -10.30 35.24 -10.08
N GLU A 273 -10.27 33.91 -9.99
CA GLU A 273 -11.20 33.15 -9.16
C GLU A 273 -10.96 33.47 -7.68
N THR A 274 -12.04 33.58 -6.92
CA THR A 274 -11.99 33.78 -5.48
C THR A 274 -12.47 32.51 -4.76
N VAL A 275 -11.59 31.94 -3.96
CA VAL A 275 -11.90 30.82 -3.08
C VAL A 275 -12.39 31.36 -1.74
N LYS A 276 -13.61 30.98 -1.35
CA LYS A 276 -14.14 31.33 -0.02
C LYS A 276 -13.57 30.41 1.04
N VAL A 277 -13.14 30.98 2.16
CA VAL A 277 -12.57 30.28 3.30
C VAL A 277 -13.22 30.79 4.59
N LYS A 278 -13.71 29.89 5.42
CA LYS A 278 -14.21 30.27 6.74
C LYS A 278 -13.02 30.71 7.61
N PRO A 279 -13.13 31.80 8.42
CA PRO A 279 -12.03 32.23 9.28
C PRO A 279 -11.50 31.15 10.23
N ALA A 280 -12.34 30.19 10.59
CA ALA A 280 -11.99 29.06 11.45
C ALA A 280 -11.50 27.82 10.68
N THR A 281 -11.42 27.87 9.33
CA THR A 281 -10.92 26.76 8.54
C THR A 281 -9.50 26.42 8.99
N THR A 282 -9.24 25.15 9.19
CA THR A 282 -7.91 24.63 9.53
C THR A 282 -6.92 24.91 8.41
N VAL A 283 -5.77 25.46 8.79
CA VAL A 283 -4.62 25.68 7.91
C VAL A 283 -3.42 24.99 8.50
N TRP A 284 -2.78 24.13 7.72
CA TRP A 284 -1.48 23.57 8.06
C TRP A 284 -0.39 24.42 7.42
N GLN A 285 0.52 24.94 8.23
CA GLN A 285 1.66 25.74 7.81
C GLN A 285 2.88 25.39 8.66
N ASP A 286 4.00 25.09 8.02
CA ASP A 286 5.28 24.77 8.68
C ASP A 286 5.13 23.66 9.76
N GLY A 287 4.34 22.62 9.47
CA GLY A 287 4.06 21.53 10.41
C GLY A 287 3.08 21.88 11.54
N GLU A 288 2.58 23.12 11.59
CA GLU A 288 1.67 23.59 12.65
C GLU A 288 0.24 23.75 12.14
N GLN A 289 -0.71 23.36 12.98
CA GLN A 289 -2.13 23.60 12.73
C GLN A 289 -2.54 24.99 13.23
N LYS A 290 -3.08 25.82 12.33
CA LYS A 290 -3.56 27.19 12.60
C LYS A 290 -5.00 27.36 12.11
N SER A 291 -5.63 28.49 12.44
CA SER A 291 -6.88 28.91 11.79
C SER A 291 -6.57 29.86 10.63
N TYR A 292 -7.40 29.86 9.60
CA TYR A 292 -7.21 30.76 8.44
C TYR A 292 -7.10 32.24 8.86
N LYS A 293 -7.92 32.67 9.83
CA LYS A 293 -7.88 34.04 10.38
C LYS A 293 -6.51 34.43 10.98
N ASP A 294 -5.71 33.46 11.39
CA ASP A 294 -4.42 33.71 12.03
C ASP A 294 -3.28 33.81 11.02
N VAL A 295 -3.49 33.32 9.79
CA VAL A 295 -2.45 33.25 8.74
C VAL A 295 -2.69 34.16 7.55
N TYR A 296 -3.94 34.53 7.24
CA TYR A 296 -4.28 35.20 5.95
C TYR A 296 -3.53 36.51 5.71
N LEU A 297 -3.20 37.27 6.76
CA LEU A 297 -2.45 38.53 6.63
C LEU A 297 -1.00 38.34 6.20
N ASN A 298 -0.45 37.16 6.46
CA ASN A 298 0.94 36.81 6.15
C ASN A 298 1.10 36.02 4.85
N LEU A 299 -0.02 35.65 4.19
CA LEU A 299 0.02 34.92 2.94
C LEU A 299 0.53 35.82 1.82
N LYS A 300 1.61 35.40 1.18
CA LYS A 300 2.26 36.12 0.09
C LYS A 300 1.72 35.61 -1.26
N ALA A 301 1.78 36.48 -2.26
CA ALA A 301 1.55 36.05 -3.63
C ALA A 301 2.58 34.97 -4.02
N GLY A 302 2.10 33.89 -4.65
CA GLY A 302 2.93 32.73 -5.02
C GLY A 302 2.92 31.60 -3.98
N THR A 303 2.40 31.81 -2.75
CA THR A 303 2.22 30.72 -1.78
C THR A 303 1.38 29.61 -2.41
N GLN A 304 1.90 28.38 -2.42
CA GLN A 304 1.16 27.23 -2.88
C GLN A 304 0.26 26.70 -1.76
N ALA A 305 -0.96 26.38 -2.09
CA ALA A 305 -1.93 25.80 -1.18
C ALA A 305 -2.56 24.54 -1.80
N LEU A 306 -2.61 23.47 -1.03
CA LEU A 306 -3.47 22.34 -1.33
C LEU A 306 -4.79 22.55 -0.57
N LEU A 307 -5.88 22.56 -1.31
CA LEU A 307 -7.24 22.70 -0.80
C LEU A 307 -7.88 21.33 -0.73
N GLN A 308 -8.26 20.90 0.46
CA GLN A 308 -9.00 19.66 0.66
C GLN A 308 -10.48 19.97 0.80
N TYR A 309 -11.29 19.38 -0.06
CA TYR A 309 -12.74 19.48 -0.03
C TYR A 309 -13.35 18.16 0.43
N SER A 310 -14.43 18.23 1.20
CA SER A 310 -15.26 17.07 1.54
C SER A 310 -15.95 16.49 0.31
N ALA A 311 -16.54 15.31 0.46
CA ALA A 311 -17.40 14.71 -0.57
C ALA A 311 -18.62 15.61 -0.94
N ALA A 312 -19.04 16.51 -0.02
CA ALA A 312 -20.09 17.50 -0.24
C ALA A 312 -19.60 18.77 -0.93
N GLY A 313 -18.29 18.88 -1.23
CA GLY A 313 -17.68 20.05 -1.87
C GLY A 313 -17.40 21.22 -0.91
N GLU A 314 -17.41 20.99 0.41
CA GLU A 314 -17.02 22.01 1.38
C GLU A 314 -15.51 21.97 1.63
N LEU A 315 -14.87 23.14 1.74
CA LEU A 315 -13.45 23.25 2.09
C LEU A 315 -13.23 22.84 3.55
N GLU A 316 -12.51 21.76 3.76
CA GLU A 316 -12.23 21.17 5.09
C GLU A 316 -10.97 21.75 5.69
N TYR A 317 -9.87 21.78 4.94
CA TYR A 317 -8.62 22.39 5.36
C TYR A 317 -7.80 22.90 4.17
N VAL A 318 -6.80 23.72 4.51
CA VAL A 318 -5.81 24.25 3.58
C VAL A 318 -4.43 23.82 4.07
N PHE A 319 -3.65 23.18 3.20
CA PHE A 319 -2.26 22.88 3.47
C PHE A 319 -1.39 23.84 2.67
N LEU A 320 -0.61 24.68 3.38
CA LEU A 320 0.29 25.65 2.78
C LEU A 320 1.66 25.01 2.60
N ARG A 321 2.12 24.96 1.36
CA ARG A 321 3.52 24.68 1.06
C ARG A 321 4.29 25.99 1.02
N ASP A 322 5.48 25.98 1.60
CA ASP A 322 6.37 27.10 1.44
C ASP A 322 6.53 27.43 -0.05
N ALA A 323 6.30 28.69 -0.37
CA ALA A 323 6.73 29.18 -1.66
C ALA A 323 8.24 28.93 -1.69
N ALA A 324 8.69 27.99 -2.52
CA ALA A 324 10.10 27.78 -2.73
C ALA A 324 10.72 29.19 -2.86
N ALA A 325 11.74 29.46 -2.07
CA ALA A 325 12.40 30.76 -1.99
C ALA A 325 13.20 31.04 -3.24
N SER A 326 12.57 30.93 -4.43
CA SER A 326 13.15 31.31 -5.70
C SER A 326 12.43 32.56 -6.18
N GLU A 327 13.17 33.61 -6.39
CA GLU A 327 12.70 34.84 -7.04
C GLU A 327 12.09 34.61 -8.45
N ASP A 328 12.13 33.37 -8.93
CA ASP A 328 11.65 32.90 -10.25
C ASP A 328 10.72 31.68 -10.17
N ALA A 329 9.77 31.66 -9.25
CA ALA A 329 8.80 30.57 -9.16
C ALA A 329 7.92 30.50 -10.42
N THR A 330 8.18 29.53 -11.28
CA THR A 330 7.38 29.21 -12.45
C THR A 330 6.36 28.12 -12.07
N GLN A 331 5.08 28.43 -12.15
CA GLN A 331 4.00 27.47 -11.89
C GLN A 331 3.36 27.04 -13.21
N VAL A 332 3.19 25.74 -13.39
CA VAL A 332 2.45 25.20 -14.53
C VAL A 332 1.13 24.64 -14.00
N LEU A 333 0.04 25.33 -14.30
CA LEU A 333 -1.30 24.86 -13.97
C LEU A 333 -1.88 24.07 -15.14
N LYS A 334 -2.18 22.81 -14.89
CA LYS A 334 -2.91 21.95 -15.82
C LYS A 334 -4.41 22.20 -15.66
N THR A 335 -5.02 22.83 -16.65
CA THR A 335 -6.48 22.93 -16.70
C THR A 335 -7.04 21.72 -17.44
N LYS A 336 -7.89 20.93 -16.76
CA LYS A 336 -8.62 19.85 -17.40
C LYS A 336 -9.99 20.39 -17.79
N PRO A 337 -10.34 20.49 -19.10
CA PRO A 337 -11.67 20.90 -19.50
C PRO A 337 -12.69 19.86 -19.03
N SER A 338 -13.90 20.31 -18.70
CA SER A 338 -15.03 19.43 -18.45
C SER A 338 -15.36 18.68 -19.76
N GLY A 339 -15.07 17.38 -19.82
CA GLY A 339 -15.29 16.52 -20.99
C GLY A 339 -14.01 15.89 -21.55
N THR A 340 -14.10 15.35 -22.77
CA THR A 340 -13.02 14.63 -23.48
C THR A 340 -11.96 15.54 -24.12
N GLY A 341 -11.89 16.81 -23.75
CA GLY A 341 -10.95 17.78 -24.32
C GLY A 341 -9.49 17.54 -23.91
N THR A 342 -8.56 17.94 -24.77
CA THR A 342 -7.12 17.92 -24.48
C THR A 342 -6.80 18.88 -23.33
N PRO A 343 -6.04 18.45 -22.31
CA PRO A 343 -5.62 19.35 -21.23
C PRO A 343 -4.81 20.52 -21.79
N SER A 344 -5.13 21.74 -21.34
CA SER A 344 -4.29 22.91 -21.60
C SER A 344 -3.42 23.21 -20.38
N TYR A 345 -2.27 23.81 -20.61
CA TYR A 345 -1.34 24.22 -19.57
C TYR A 345 -1.22 25.72 -19.58
N GLN A 346 -1.42 26.35 -18.42
CA GLN A 346 -1.17 27.76 -18.22
C GLN A 346 0.05 27.93 -17.34
N ILE A 347 1.02 28.70 -17.82
CA ILE A 347 2.24 29.01 -17.10
C ILE A 347 2.04 30.33 -16.35
N TYR A 348 2.49 30.35 -15.11
CA TYR A 348 2.54 31.55 -14.28
C TYR A 348 3.96 31.75 -13.79
N LYS A 349 4.49 32.97 -13.95
CA LYS A 349 5.75 33.40 -13.38
C LYS A 349 5.47 34.42 -12.30
N ASN A 350 5.86 34.15 -11.06
CA ASN A 350 5.52 35.00 -9.90
C ASN A 350 4.03 35.32 -9.77
N GLY A 351 3.16 34.34 -10.06
CA GLY A 351 1.72 34.48 -9.97
C GLY A 351 1.06 35.24 -11.15
N VAL A 352 1.82 35.65 -12.16
CA VAL A 352 1.32 36.35 -13.37
C VAL A 352 1.33 35.36 -14.54
N PRO A 353 0.25 35.28 -15.37
CA PRO A 353 0.26 34.48 -16.58
C PRO A 353 1.44 34.84 -17.49
N ALA A 354 2.22 33.83 -17.85
CA ALA A 354 3.39 34.01 -18.71
C ALA A 354 3.23 33.20 -20.01
N PRO A 355 3.77 33.65 -21.15
CA PRO A 355 3.74 32.90 -22.39
C PRO A 355 4.64 31.65 -22.31
N ALA A 356 4.27 30.58 -23.03
CA ALA A 356 5.01 29.30 -23.04
C ALA A 356 6.48 29.41 -23.50
N ALA A 357 6.88 30.53 -24.10
CA ALA A 357 8.25 30.81 -24.53
C ALA A 357 9.23 31.03 -23.37
N ASP A 358 8.73 31.29 -22.15
CA ASP A 358 9.56 31.58 -20.97
C ASP A 358 10.04 30.31 -20.23
N LEU A 359 9.80 29.14 -20.80
CA LEU A 359 10.25 27.82 -20.30
C LEU A 359 11.61 27.38 -20.87
N ARG A 360 12.41 28.29 -21.46
CA ARG A 360 13.75 27.95 -21.98
C ARG A 360 14.84 28.26 -20.99
#